data_857183c647781722a2e6f81e943cfbbc
#
_entry.id   857183c647781722a2e6f81e943cfbbc
#
_cell.length_a   1.000
_cell.length_b   1.000
_cell.length_c   1.000
_cell.angle_alpha   90.00
_cell.angle_beta   90.00
_cell.angle_gamma   90.00
#
_symmetry.space_group_name_H-M   'P 1'
#
loop_
_entity.id
_entity.type
_entity.pdbx_description
1 polymer ?
#
loop_
_entity_poly.entity_id
_entity_poly.type
_entity_poly.pdbx_seq_one_letter_code
_entity_poly.pdbx_strand_id
1 'polypeptide(L)'
;MNIINISKVTQSYMGDIIFDDIKYDLNDGDCVGLVGRNGEGKSMLLKLMAGVEAPTEGQISWQKNLSIGYLNQLPKYQDDKNIYECLSEVFEELNNIAGRMSDIELKMTNNPDDLNKLLKQYGQLQELYEEHGGYEKDAQIRRVSHGLKISNLLESTWSKLSGGERTKVGLAQILLKQPKLLLLDEPTNHLDISAIDWLTDFIKQYSGAIVIVSHDRYFLDETVNEIIEIDQGTLHIYNGNYSYFVKEKEARIIREFEAYQTQQKRIKKMEESIKQLRLWASQAKPPNAAMYKRAKSMEKALDRIKRVEKPILENK
;
A
#
# COMPACT_ATOMS: atom_id res chain seq x y z
N MET A 1 -14.46 6.48 -7.19
CA MET A 1 -13.84 7.70 -7.78
C MET A 1 -12.32 7.52 -7.66
N ASN A 2 -11.53 7.84 -8.74
CA ASN A 2 -10.06 7.67 -8.68
C ASN A 2 -9.45 8.70 -7.71
N ILE A 3 -8.63 8.22 -6.75
CA ILE A 3 -7.95 9.04 -5.74
C ILE A 3 -6.43 9.13 -5.97
N ILE A 4 -5.83 8.08 -6.58
CA ILE A 4 -4.44 8.09 -7.05
C ILE A 4 -4.39 7.45 -8.44
N ASN A 5 -3.69 8.12 -9.36
CA ASN A 5 -3.32 7.56 -10.67
C ASN A 5 -1.80 7.48 -10.77
N ILE A 6 -1.28 6.27 -10.97
CA ILE A 6 0.14 5.98 -11.25
C ILE A 6 0.27 5.72 -12.74
N SER A 7 1.02 6.56 -13.45
CA SER A 7 1.17 6.49 -14.91
C SER A 7 2.62 6.38 -15.32
N LYS A 8 2.97 5.21 -15.89
CA LYS A 8 4.30 4.91 -16.45
C LYS A 8 5.44 5.23 -15.47
N VAL A 9 5.27 4.86 -14.22
CA VAL A 9 6.26 5.13 -13.20
C VAL A 9 7.38 4.12 -13.28
N THR A 10 8.61 4.62 -13.41
CA THR A 10 9.86 3.88 -13.25
C THR A 10 10.57 4.41 -12.01
N GLN A 11 11.03 3.51 -11.16
CA GLN A 11 11.78 3.84 -9.96
C GLN A 11 13.08 3.07 -9.92
N SER A 12 14.18 3.77 -9.70
CA SER A 12 15.50 3.19 -9.49
C SER A 12 16.05 3.55 -8.12
N TYR A 13 16.87 2.66 -7.56
CA TYR A 13 17.60 2.90 -6.33
C TYR A 13 19.06 2.42 -6.46
N MET A 14 20.01 3.31 -6.24
CA MET A 14 21.46 3.06 -6.40
C MET A 14 21.86 2.47 -7.78
N GLY A 15 21.09 2.75 -8.83
CA GLY A 15 21.35 2.25 -10.19
C GLY A 15 20.56 0.99 -10.58
N ASP A 16 19.93 0.32 -9.62
CA ASP A 16 19.06 -0.83 -9.90
C ASP A 16 17.62 -0.38 -10.10
N ILE A 17 16.96 -0.89 -11.15
CA ILE A 17 15.55 -0.62 -11.43
C ILE A 17 14.70 -1.47 -10.48
N ILE A 18 13.87 -0.81 -9.67
CA ILE A 18 12.91 -1.47 -8.75
C ILE A 18 11.58 -1.69 -9.47
N PHE A 19 11.09 -0.67 -10.18
CA PHE A 19 9.86 -0.71 -10.99
C PHE A 19 10.15 -0.19 -12.39
N ASP A 20 9.49 -0.78 -13.38
CA ASP A 20 9.60 -0.36 -14.78
C ASP A 20 8.21 -0.21 -15.41
N ASP A 21 7.91 1.01 -15.86
CA ASP A 21 6.65 1.40 -16.56
C ASP A 21 5.37 0.92 -15.85
N ILE A 22 5.33 1.00 -14.51
CA ILE A 22 4.15 0.58 -13.74
C ILE A 22 2.98 1.55 -13.91
N LYS A 23 1.76 0.99 -13.92
CA LYS A 23 0.49 1.73 -14.01
C LYS A 23 -0.49 1.14 -13.03
N TYR A 24 -1.15 2.02 -12.28
CA TYR A 24 -2.18 1.61 -11.34
C TYR A 24 -3.12 2.78 -11.01
N ASP A 25 -4.39 2.46 -10.84
CA ASP A 25 -5.45 3.39 -10.44
C ASP A 25 -6.06 2.93 -9.13
N LEU A 26 -5.91 3.72 -8.07
CA LEU A 26 -6.56 3.48 -6.78
C LEU A 26 -7.84 4.29 -6.68
N ASN A 27 -8.94 3.64 -6.34
CA ASN A 27 -10.23 4.29 -6.18
C ASN A 27 -10.60 4.46 -4.71
N ASP A 28 -11.54 5.35 -4.47
CA ASP A 28 -12.14 5.58 -3.16
C ASP A 28 -12.86 4.31 -2.68
N GLY A 29 -12.62 3.91 -1.43
CA GLY A 29 -13.17 2.69 -0.84
C GLY A 29 -12.46 1.38 -1.22
N ASP A 30 -11.41 1.42 -2.06
CA ASP A 30 -10.62 0.22 -2.35
C ASP A 30 -9.82 -0.21 -1.11
N CYS A 31 -9.82 -1.51 -0.80
CA CYS A 31 -8.95 -2.10 0.21
C CYS A 31 -7.98 -3.08 -0.46
N VAL A 32 -6.74 -2.66 -0.62
CA VAL A 32 -5.73 -3.30 -1.46
C VAL A 32 -4.62 -3.91 -0.63
N GLY A 33 -4.33 -5.18 -0.85
CA GLY A 33 -3.15 -5.86 -0.30
C GLY A 33 -1.97 -5.76 -1.27
N LEU A 34 -0.84 -5.24 -0.81
CA LEU A 34 0.39 -5.17 -1.59
C LEU A 34 1.33 -6.30 -1.17
N VAL A 35 1.57 -7.24 -2.07
CA VAL A 35 2.39 -8.43 -1.81
C VAL A 35 3.58 -8.49 -2.77
N GLY A 36 4.59 -9.29 -2.42
CA GLY A 36 5.82 -9.47 -3.19
C GLY A 36 6.95 -9.91 -2.28
N ARG A 37 8.09 -10.31 -2.85
CA ARG A 37 9.27 -10.73 -2.08
C ARG A 37 9.89 -9.56 -1.31
N ASN A 38 10.70 -9.87 -0.32
CA ASN A 38 11.47 -8.84 0.38
C ASN A 38 12.46 -8.19 -0.61
N GLY A 39 12.51 -6.86 -0.59
CA GLY A 39 13.36 -6.09 -1.49
C GLY A 39 12.74 -5.73 -2.84
N GLU A 40 11.55 -6.23 -3.21
CA GLU A 40 10.87 -5.90 -4.48
C GLU A 40 10.21 -4.51 -4.51
N GLY A 41 10.37 -3.71 -3.44
CA GLY A 41 9.95 -2.32 -3.47
C GLY A 41 8.57 -2.04 -2.89
N LYS A 42 7.94 -2.95 -2.11
CA LYS A 42 6.62 -2.72 -1.48
C LYS A 42 6.57 -1.40 -0.71
N SER A 43 7.48 -1.20 0.25
CA SER A 43 7.57 0.05 1.02
C SER A 43 7.93 1.26 0.15
N MET A 44 8.67 1.06 -0.95
CA MET A 44 8.96 2.13 -1.91
C MET A 44 7.68 2.58 -2.62
N LEU A 45 6.84 1.64 -3.06
CA LEU A 45 5.57 1.97 -3.69
C LEU A 45 4.64 2.72 -2.71
N LEU A 46 4.58 2.30 -1.43
CA LEU A 46 3.83 3.05 -0.42
C LEU A 46 4.36 4.48 -0.24
N LYS A 47 5.69 4.69 -0.24
CA LYS A 47 6.28 6.03 -0.13
C LYS A 47 5.96 6.90 -1.35
N LEU A 48 5.98 6.33 -2.55
CA LEU A 48 5.56 7.00 -3.77
C LEU A 48 4.07 7.40 -3.70
N MET A 49 3.19 6.49 -3.26
CA MET A 49 1.76 6.77 -3.06
C MET A 49 1.52 7.82 -1.98
N ALA A 50 2.35 7.84 -0.93
CA ALA A 50 2.30 8.84 0.14
C ALA A 50 2.84 10.21 -0.29
N GLY A 51 3.49 10.33 -1.45
CA GLY A 51 4.16 11.56 -1.88
C GLY A 51 5.42 11.91 -1.07
N VAL A 52 5.96 10.93 -0.33
CA VAL A 52 7.21 11.08 0.46
C VAL A 52 8.44 11.03 -0.45
N GLU A 53 8.36 10.23 -1.50
CA GLU A 53 9.38 10.13 -2.55
C GLU A 53 8.75 10.47 -3.91
N ALA A 54 9.56 11.01 -4.82
CA ALA A 54 9.16 11.26 -6.20
C ALA A 54 9.64 10.11 -7.09
N PRO A 55 8.89 9.72 -8.14
CA PRO A 55 9.34 8.71 -9.09
C PRO A 55 10.54 9.22 -9.89
N THR A 56 11.41 8.28 -10.33
CA THR A 56 12.55 8.61 -11.22
C THR A 56 12.05 9.04 -12.60
N GLU A 57 11.04 8.33 -13.13
CA GLU A 57 10.36 8.67 -14.40
C GLU A 57 8.86 8.41 -14.24
N GLY A 58 8.06 9.01 -15.12
CA GLY A 58 6.60 8.90 -15.08
C GLY A 58 5.95 9.90 -14.14
N GLN A 59 4.70 9.67 -13.79
CA GLN A 59 3.92 10.62 -12.98
C GLN A 59 2.95 9.91 -12.04
N ILE A 60 2.82 10.47 -10.84
CA ILE A 60 1.75 10.12 -9.89
C ILE A 60 0.88 11.35 -9.70
N SER A 61 -0.42 11.16 -9.77
CA SER A 61 -1.42 12.23 -9.58
C SER A 61 -2.36 11.85 -8.45
N TRP A 62 -2.61 12.80 -7.56
CA TRP A 62 -3.51 12.64 -6.42
C TRP A 62 -4.77 13.48 -6.61
N GLN A 63 -5.89 12.99 -6.07
CA GLN A 63 -7.09 13.80 -5.95
C GLN A 63 -6.79 15.09 -5.17
N LYS A 64 -7.39 16.22 -5.58
CA LYS A 64 -7.22 17.49 -4.87
C LYS A 64 -7.65 17.36 -3.40
N ASN A 65 -6.83 17.85 -2.49
CA ASN A 65 -7.04 17.81 -1.03
C ASN A 65 -7.17 16.37 -0.47
N LEU A 66 -6.50 15.38 -1.07
CA LEU A 66 -6.46 14.02 -0.53
C LEU A 66 -5.70 14.01 0.80
N SER A 67 -6.37 13.62 1.89
CA SER A 67 -5.72 13.37 3.17
C SER A 67 -5.11 11.96 3.16
N ILE A 68 -3.81 11.85 3.45
CA ILE A 68 -3.07 10.60 3.44
C ILE A 68 -2.51 10.33 4.83
N GLY A 69 -2.74 9.12 5.35
CA GLY A 69 -2.11 8.58 6.55
C GLY A 69 -1.11 7.49 6.19
N TYR A 70 0.16 7.65 6.56
CA TYR A 70 1.20 6.66 6.28
C TYR A 70 1.91 6.21 7.55
N LEU A 71 1.85 4.91 7.87
CA LEU A 71 2.31 4.36 9.14
C LEU A 71 3.84 4.40 9.34
N ASN A 72 4.63 4.46 8.28
CA ASN A 72 6.09 4.36 8.41
C ASN A 72 6.77 5.60 9.01
N GLN A 73 6.05 6.72 9.15
CA GLN A 73 6.56 7.94 9.76
C GLN A 73 6.00 8.09 11.18
N LEU A 74 6.72 7.52 12.16
CA LEU A 74 6.40 7.80 13.57
C LEU A 74 6.65 9.28 13.86
N PRO A 75 5.67 10.00 14.38
CA PRO A 75 5.86 11.39 14.77
C PRO A 75 6.92 11.49 15.89
N LYS A 76 7.72 12.53 15.83
CA LYS A 76 8.66 12.85 16.91
C LYS A 76 7.93 13.74 17.91
N TYR A 77 7.63 13.17 19.08
CA TYR A 77 7.07 13.93 20.20
C TYR A 77 8.15 14.46 21.12
N GLN A 78 7.78 15.49 21.89
CA GLN A 78 8.57 15.91 23.03
C GLN A 78 8.56 14.80 24.08
N ASP A 79 9.71 14.54 24.70
CA ASP A 79 9.92 13.39 25.58
C ASP A 79 9.04 13.38 26.85
N ASP A 80 8.52 14.53 27.27
CA ASP A 80 7.70 14.76 28.46
C ASP A 80 6.18 14.60 28.22
N LYS A 81 5.70 14.62 26.97
CA LYS A 81 4.27 14.45 26.68
C LYS A 81 3.80 13.06 27.01
N ASN A 82 2.62 12.95 27.64
CA ASN A 82 1.95 11.68 27.83
C ASN A 82 1.23 11.21 26.55
N ILE A 83 0.93 9.93 26.45
CA ILE A 83 0.37 9.33 25.22
C ILE A 83 -1.04 9.84 24.94
N TYR A 84 -1.84 10.11 25.95
CA TYR A 84 -3.16 10.71 25.77
C TYR A 84 -3.06 12.09 25.08
N GLU A 85 -2.14 12.93 25.52
CA GLU A 85 -1.86 14.24 24.90
C GLU A 85 -1.41 14.07 23.44
N CYS A 86 -0.49 13.11 23.17
CA CYS A 86 -0.04 12.80 21.83
C CYS A 86 -1.21 12.38 20.90
N LEU A 87 -2.13 11.53 21.37
CA LEU A 87 -3.31 11.13 20.62
C LEU A 87 -4.32 12.27 20.47
N SER A 88 -4.44 13.13 21.49
CA SER A 88 -5.33 14.30 21.49
C SER A 88 -4.91 15.39 20.47
N GLU A 89 -3.63 15.43 20.07
CA GLU A 89 -3.16 16.37 19.02
C GLU A 89 -3.81 16.11 17.66
N VAL A 90 -4.28 14.90 17.40
CA VAL A 90 -5.05 14.60 16.18
C VAL A 90 -6.27 15.49 16.04
N PHE A 91 -6.83 15.93 17.16
CA PHE A 91 -8.01 16.78 17.28
C PHE A 91 -7.68 18.24 17.58
N GLU A 92 -6.57 18.76 17.01
CA GLU A 92 -6.08 20.12 17.29
C GLU A 92 -7.15 21.18 17.04
N GLU A 93 -7.93 21.09 15.97
CA GLU A 93 -9.03 22.04 15.70
C GLU A 93 -10.10 22.01 16.81
N LEU A 94 -10.50 20.81 17.25
CA LEU A 94 -11.44 20.64 18.36
C LEU A 94 -10.87 21.15 19.69
N ASN A 95 -9.59 20.92 19.94
CA ASN A 95 -8.90 21.43 21.12
C ASN A 95 -8.86 22.97 21.14
N ASN A 96 -8.63 23.57 19.98
CA ASN A 96 -8.67 25.04 19.81
C ASN A 96 -10.07 25.61 20.04
N ILE A 97 -11.12 24.94 19.53
CA ILE A 97 -12.50 25.34 19.78
C ILE A 97 -12.83 25.24 21.27
N ALA A 98 -12.50 24.11 21.93
CA ALA A 98 -12.70 23.92 23.36
C ALA A 98 -11.97 24.96 24.21
N GLY A 99 -10.72 25.28 23.85
CA GLY A 99 -9.96 26.35 24.51
C GLY A 99 -10.64 27.71 24.41
N ARG A 100 -11.15 28.07 23.23
CA ARG A 100 -11.92 29.31 23.03
C ARG A 100 -13.25 29.33 23.80
N MET A 101 -13.92 28.17 23.91
CA MET A 101 -15.13 28.06 24.74
C MET A 101 -14.80 28.29 26.22
N SER A 102 -13.73 27.71 26.75
CA SER A 102 -13.28 27.93 28.13
C SER A 102 -12.88 29.41 28.39
N ASP A 103 -12.22 30.06 27.43
CA ASP A 103 -11.88 31.50 27.54
C ASP A 103 -13.15 32.37 27.63
N ILE A 104 -14.20 32.02 26.88
CA ILE A 104 -15.47 32.75 26.92
C ILE A 104 -16.18 32.49 28.25
N GLU A 105 -16.18 31.29 28.79
CA GLU A 105 -16.73 30.97 30.10
C GLU A 105 -16.08 31.81 31.21
N LEU A 106 -14.74 31.92 31.17
CA LEU A 106 -14.00 32.77 32.11
C LEU A 106 -14.35 34.25 31.97
N LYS A 107 -14.56 34.74 30.74
CA LYS A 107 -15.00 36.13 30.48
C LYS A 107 -16.43 36.37 30.96
N MET A 108 -17.37 35.41 30.77
CA MET A 108 -18.72 35.51 31.29
C MET A 108 -18.78 35.65 32.82
N THR A 109 -17.86 34.94 33.50
CA THR A 109 -17.76 35.00 34.97
C THR A 109 -17.22 36.34 35.45
N ASN A 110 -16.28 36.93 34.71
CA ASN A 110 -15.57 38.15 35.12
C ASN A 110 -16.21 39.45 34.60
N ASN A 111 -17.04 39.43 33.57
CA ASN A 111 -17.59 40.64 32.92
C ASN A 111 -19.05 40.45 32.49
N PRO A 112 -20.04 40.65 33.42
CA PRO A 112 -21.44 40.43 33.20
C PRO A 112 -22.10 41.42 32.19
N ASP A 113 -21.47 42.58 31.89
CA ASP A 113 -22.05 43.57 31.00
C ASP A 113 -22.09 43.12 29.53
N ASP A 114 -21.21 42.24 29.12
CA ASP A 114 -21.19 41.68 27.74
C ASP A 114 -21.83 40.28 27.62
N LEU A 115 -22.57 39.84 28.64
CA LEU A 115 -23.07 38.47 28.76
C LEU A 115 -23.81 37.95 27.52
N ASN A 116 -24.72 38.75 26.97
CA ASN A 116 -25.52 38.37 25.79
C ASN A 116 -24.65 38.12 24.54
N LYS A 117 -23.61 38.94 24.34
CA LYS A 117 -22.66 38.78 23.24
C LYS A 117 -21.79 37.54 23.40
N LEU A 118 -21.30 37.30 24.64
CA LEU A 118 -20.49 36.14 24.98
C LEU A 118 -21.29 34.85 24.87
N LEU A 119 -22.55 34.81 25.30
CA LEU A 119 -23.47 33.67 25.12
C LEU A 119 -23.68 33.31 23.68
N LYS A 120 -23.88 34.31 22.79
CA LYS A 120 -24.04 34.08 21.35
C LYS A 120 -22.75 33.48 20.74
N GLN A 121 -21.56 33.98 21.11
CA GLN A 121 -20.29 33.44 20.66
C GLN A 121 -20.05 32.02 21.17
N TYR A 122 -20.37 31.76 22.42
CA TYR A 122 -20.27 30.42 23.02
C TYR A 122 -21.18 29.41 22.29
N GLY A 123 -22.45 29.77 22.04
CA GLY A 123 -23.38 28.93 21.30
C GLY A 123 -22.90 28.55 19.89
N GLN A 124 -22.32 29.51 19.16
CA GLN A 124 -21.73 29.24 17.85
C GLN A 124 -20.54 28.27 17.90
N LEU A 125 -19.67 28.42 18.90
CA LEU A 125 -18.55 27.50 19.10
C LEU A 125 -19.01 26.12 19.55
N GLN A 126 -20.03 26.07 20.39
CA GLN A 126 -20.62 24.82 20.86
C GLN A 126 -21.26 24.04 19.70
N GLU A 127 -22.03 24.70 18.84
CA GLU A 127 -22.59 24.07 17.61
C GLU A 127 -21.47 23.51 16.74
N LEU A 128 -20.41 24.30 16.51
CA LEU A 128 -19.26 23.85 15.72
C LEU A 128 -18.51 22.68 16.36
N TYR A 129 -18.36 22.70 17.69
CA TYR A 129 -17.71 21.64 18.46
C TYR A 129 -18.52 20.33 18.38
N GLU A 130 -19.84 20.43 18.49
CA GLU A 130 -20.76 19.29 18.38
C GLU A 130 -20.79 18.74 16.94
N GLU A 131 -20.90 19.59 15.92
CA GLU A 131 -20.91 19.20 14.50
C GLU A 131 -19.63 18.43 14.10
N HIS A 132 -18.49 18.79 14.68
CA HIS A 132 -17.21 18.12 14.43
C HIS A 132 -16.94 16.96 15.39
N GLY A 133 -17.92 16.52 16.18
CA GLY A 133 -17.80 15.35 17.07
C GLY A 133 -16.91 15.58 18.30
N GLY A 134 -16.83 16.83 18.77
CA GLY A 134 -15.94 17.19 19.89
C GLY A 134 -16.22 16.43 21.18
N TYR A 135 -17.49 16.12 21.46
CA TYR A 135 -17.89 15.32 22.64
C TYR A 135 -17.53 13.83 22.52
N GLU A 136 -17.28 13.33 21.30
CA GLU A 136 -16.90 11.93 21.05
C GLU A 136 -15.38 11.69 21.09
N LYS A 137 -14.59 12.77 21.07
CA LYS A 137 -13.12 12.70 21.00
C LYS A 137 -12.52 11.72 22.01
N ASP A 138 -12.88 11.87 23.28
CA ASP A 138 -12.32 11.03 24.35
C ASP A 138 -12.77 9.56 24.22
N ALA A 139 -14.00 9.36 23.77
CA ALA A 139 -14.51 8.00 23.51
C ALA A 139 -13.77 7.35 22.33
N GLN A 140 -13.47 8.11 21.26
CA GLN A 140 -12.70 7.62 20.13
C GLN A 140 -11.26 7.26 20.53
N ILE A 141 -10.57 8.14 21.29
CA ILE A 141 -9.23 7.85 21.81
C ILE A 141 -9.24 6.57 22.66
N ARG A 142 -10.19 6.43 23.59
CA ARG A 142 -10.31 5.25 24.44
C ARG A 142 -10.62 4.00 23.64
N ARG A 143 -11.53 4.07 22.65
CA ARG A 143 -11.87 2.94 21.76
C ARG A 143 -10.66 2.42 20.99
N VAL A 144 -9.91 3.31 20.35
CA VAL A 144 -8.73 2.93 19.57
C VAL A 144 -7.62 2.42 20.50
N SER A 145 -7.40 3.08 21.64
CA SER A 145 -6.40 2.66 22.63
C SER A 145 -6.72 1.28 23.23
N HIS A 146 -7.97 1.00 23.48
CA HIS A 146 -8.42 -0.32 23.97
C HIS A 146 -8.21 -1.39 22.89
N GLY A 147 -8.61 -1.11 21.66
CA GLY A 147 -8.46 -2.03 20.53
C GLY A 147 -7.01 -2.42 20.28
N LEU A 148 -6.09 -1.46 20.30
CA LEU A 148 -4.65 -1.68 20.10
C LEU A 148 -3.90 -2.10 21.37
N LYS A 149 -4.61 -2.31 22.51
CA LYS A 149 -4.03 -2.70 23.82
C LYS A 149 -2.97 -1.72 24.34
N ILE A 150 -3.22 -0.44 24.19
CA ILE A 150 -2.37 0.64 24.70
C ILE A 150 -3.05 1.50 25.77
N SER A 151 -4.23 1.09 26.29
CA SER A 151 -4.95 1.85 27.30
C SER A 151 -4.14 2.09 28.59
N ASN A 152 -3.30 1.12 28.97
CA ASN A 152 -2.39 1.23 30.11
C ASN A 152 -1.21 2.18 29.89
N LEU A 153 -0.98 2.60 28.66
CA LEU A 153 0.11 3.49 28.28
C LEU A 153 -0.31 4.97 28.20
N LEU A 154 -1.61 5.27 28.27
CA LEU A 154 -2.13 6.62 28.06
C LEU A 154 -1.50 7.67 29.01
N GLU A 155 -1.22 7.29 30.26
CA GLU A 155 -0.56 8.15 31.26
C GLU A 155 0.99 8.09 31.20
N SER A 156 1.54 7.19 30.36
CA SER A 156 2.99 7.06 30.21
C SER A 156 3.54 8.16 29.31
N THR A 157 4.80 8.54 29.53
CA THR A 157 5.50 9.51 28.67
C THR A 157 6.07 8.81 27.44
N TRP A 158 6.15 9.55 26.31
CA TRP A 158 6.67 9.04 25.04
C TRP A 158 8.06 8.40 25.16
N SER A 159 8.93 9.01 25.97
CA SER A 159 10.31 8.54 26.18
C SER A 159 10.41 7.15 26.78
N LYS A 160 9.40 6.73 27.58
CA LYS A 160 9.38 5.43 28.28
C LYS A 160 8.92 4.29 27.40
N LEU A 161 8.36 4.55 26.20
CA LEU A 161 7.82 3.53 25.33
C LEU A 161 8.93 2.73 24.63
N SER A 162 8.72 1.43 24.53
CA SER A 162 9.47 0.55 23.63
C SER A 162 9.18 0.87 22.17
N GLY A 163 10.03 0.40 21.25
CA GLY A 163 9.83 0.60 19.81
C GLY A 163 8.48 0.07 19.31
N GLY A 164 8.07 -1.12 19.75
CA GLY A 164 6.77 -1.70 19.40
C GLY A 164 5.58 -0.90 19.94
N GLU A 165 5.65 -0.38 21.17
CA GLU A 165 4.63 0.49 21.73
C GLU A 165 4.51 1.81 20.99
N ARG A 166 5.65 2.42 20.58
CA ARG A 166 5.64 3.61 19.72
C ARG A 166 4.95 3.35 18.38
N THR A 167 5.19 2.18 17.77
CA THR A 167 4.50 1.80 16.53
C THR A 167 2.99 1.68 16.73
N LYS A 168 2.53 1.08 17.84
CA LYS A 168 1.10 1.00 18.19
C LYS A 168 0.48 2.37 18.39
N VAL A 169 1.16 3.28 19.06
CA VAL A 169 0.69 4.67 19.26
C VAL A 169 0.65 5.41 17.93
N GLY A 170 1.66 5.26 17.07
CA GLY A 170 1.65 5.82 15.72
C GLY A 170 0.49 5.29 14.87
N LEU A 171 0.19 3.98 14.95
CA LEU A 171 -0.98 3.39 14.31
C LEU A 171 -2.26 4.00 14.88
N ALA A 172 -2.40 4.10 16.21
CA ALA A 172 -3.57 4.72 16.85
C ALA A 172 -3.83 6.14 16.32
N GLN A 173 -2.79 6.96 16.19
CA GLN A 173 -2.91 8.31 15.65
C GLN A 173 -3.44 8.36 14.23
N ILE A 174 -2.91 7.51 13.36
CA ILE A 174 -3.33 7.48 11.96
C ILE A 174 -4.77 7.01 11.85
N LEU A 175 -5.18 6.02 12.66
CA LEU A 175 -6.57 5.54 12.70
C LEU A 175 -7.53 6.61 13.25
N LEU A 176 -7.11 7.40 14.25
CA LEU A 176 -7.91 8.51 14.78
C LEU A 176 -8.06 9.66 13.76
N LYS A 177 -7.07 9.92 12.91
CA LYS A 177 -7.14 10.94 11.85
C LYS A 177 -8.16 10.62 10.78
N GLN A 178 -8.50 9.36 10.57
CA GLN A 178 -9.41 8.88 9.54
C GLN A 178 -9.15 9.52 8.16
N PRO A 179 -7.92 9.44 7.61
CA PRO A 179 -7.59 10.03 6.32
C PRO A 179 -8.36 9.35 5.18
N LYS A 180 -8.57 10.03 4.05
CA LYS A 180 -9.20 9.41 2.87
C LYS A 180 -8.39 8.27 2.28
N LEU A 181 -7.08 8.29 2.44
CA LEU A 181 -6.17 7.20 2.05
C LEU A 181 -5.31 6.77 3.23
N LEU A 182 -5.39 5.50 3.58
CA LEU A 182 -4.63 4.87 4.64
C LEU A 182 -3.58 3.93 4.04
N LEU A 183 -2.30 4.19 4.29
CA LEU A 183 -1.16 3.39 3.83
C LEU A 183 -0.51 2.71 5.04
N LEU A 184 -0.62 1.39 5.10
CA LEU A 184 -0.16 0.58 6.24
C LEU A 184 0.99 -0.34 5.80
N ASP A 185 2.18 -0.11 6.35
CA ASP A 185 3.35 -0.98 6.14
C ASP A 185 3.53 -1.87 7.37
N GLU A 186 3.22 -3.17 7.24
CA GLU A 186 3.30 -4.20 8.28
C GLU A 186 2.57 -3.81 9.59
N PRO A 187 1.26 -3.44 9.53
CA PRO A 187 0.53 -2.94 10.70
C PRO A 187 0.30 -4.00 11.79
N THR A 188 0.40 -5.28 11.45
CA THR A 188 0.23 -6.41 12.38
C THR A 188 1.46 -6.66 13.24
N ASN A 189 2.62 -6.10 12.88
CA ASN A 189 3.82 -6.24 13.67
C ASN A 189 3.63 -5.66 15.07
N HIS A 190 4.06 -6.40 16.08
CA HIS A 190 3.94 -6.07 17.51
C HIS A 190 2.50 -6.08 18.07
N LEU A 191 1.48 -6.47 17.28
CA LEU A 191 0.12 -6.66 17.74
C LEU A 191 -0.09 -8.11 18.23
N ASP A 192 -0.88 -8.28 19.29
CA ASP A 192 -1.41 -9.58 19.68
C ASP A 192 -2.64 -9.94 18.83
N ILE A 193 -3.08 -11.19 18.90
CA ILE A 193 -4.20 -11.69 18.11
C ILE A 193 -5.45 -10.83 18.29
N SER A 194 -5.77 -10.44 19.53
CA SER A 194 -6.98 -9.66 19.81
C SER A 194 -6.91 -8.23 19.25
N ALA A 195 -5.72 -7.64 19.17
CA ALA A 195 -5.52 -6.35 18.52
C ALA A 195 -5.58 -6.46 16.98
N ILE A 196 -5.10 -7.59 16.43
CA ILE A 196 -5.24 -7.88 14.99
C ILE A 196 -6.71 -8.06 14.62
N ASP A 197 -7.49 -8.81 15.40
CA ASP A 197 -8.93 -9.00 15.17
C ASP A 197 -9.66 -7.65 15.22
N TRP A 198 -9.36 -6.83 16.22
CA TRP A 198 -9.93 -5.48 16.32
C TRP A 198 -9.55 -4.60 15.12
N LEU A 199 -8.29 -4.62 14.70
CA LEU A 199 -7.82 -3.86 13.52
C LEU A 199 -8.51 -4.35 12.23
N THR A 200 -8.71 -5.66 12.09
CA THR A 200 -9.47 -6.27 11.00
C THR A 200 -10.88 -5.71 10.93
N ASP A 201 -11.60 -5.68 12.07
CA ASP A 201 -12.95 -5.13 12.13
C ASP A 201 -12.99 -3.62 11.86
N PHE A 202 -11.97 -2.89 12.33
CA PHE A 202 -11.83 -1.46 12.05
C PHE A 202 -11.66 -1.20 10.54
N ILE A 203 -10.78 -1.96 9.87
CA ILE A 203 -10.53 -1.83 8.43
C ILE A 203 -11.79 -2.16 7.62
N LYS A 204 -12.53 -3.21 7.98
CA LYS A 204 -13.79 -3.58 7.30
C LYS A 204 -14.86 -2.48 7.35
N GLN A 205 -14.82 -1.62 8.37
CA GLN A 205 -15.75 -0.50 8.54
C GLN A 205 -15.20 0.83 8.01
N TYR A 206 -13.97 0.83 7.51
CA TYR A 206 -13.33 2.05 7.04
C TYR A 206 -13.93 2.55 5.73
N SER A 207 -14.26 3.83 5.65
CA SER A 207 -14.93 4.40 4.47
C SER A 207 -13.96 4.90 3.38
N GLY A 208 -12.69 5.13 3.72
CA GLY A 208 -11.66 5.57 2.77
C GLY A 208 -10.97 4.41 2.07
N ALA A 209 -10.05 4.73 1.16
CA ALA A 209 -9.19 3.71 0.56
C ALA A 209 -8.06 3.29 1.49
N ILE A 210 -7.67 2.02 1.41
CA ILE A 210 -6.59 1.44 2.21
C ILE A 210 -5.63 0.66 1.32
N VAL A 211 -4.33 0.84 1.52
CA VAL A 211 -3.30 -0.03 0.95
C VAL A 211 -2.48 -0.64 2.07
N ILE A 212 -2.41 -1.96 2.11
CA ILE A 212 -1.80 -2.72 3.19
C ILE A 212 -0.65 -3.57 2.65
N VAL A 213 0.53 -3.41 3.21
CA VAL A 213 1.61 -4.40 3.13
C VAL A 213 1.56 -5.25 4.38
N SER A 214 1.42 -6.56 4.26
CA SER A 214 1.50 -7.48 5.40
C SER A 214 1.99 -8.87 4.98
N HIS A 215 2.67 -9.53 5.91
CA HIS A 215 3.01 -10.95 5.80
C HIS A 215 1.96 -11.86 6.46
N ASP A 216 1.00 -11.29 7.15
CA ASP A 216 -0.11 -12.03 7.77
C ASP A 216 -1.18 -12.33 6.70
N ARG A 217 -1.20 -13.59 6.26
CA ARG A 217 -2.10 -14.08 5.21
C ARG A 217 -3.57 -14.04 5.65
N TYR A 218 -3.83 -14.34 6.92
CA TYR A 218 -5.19 -14.34 7.47
C TYR A 218 -5.74 -12.91 7.51
N PHE A 219 -4.95 -11.97 8.00
CA PHE A 219 -5.30 -10.56 8.04
C PHE A 219 -5.61 -10.00 6.63
N LEU A 220 -4.77 -10.30 5.63
CA LEU A 220 -5.03 -9.90 4.25
C LEU A 220 -6.30 -10.58 3.70
N ASP A 221 -6.50 -11.87 3.96
CA ASP A 221 -7.65 -12.61 3.43
C ASP A 221 -8.99 -12.05 3.94
N GLU A 222 -9.02 -11.59 5.18
CA GLU A 222 -10.18 -11.02 5.83
C GLU A 222 -10.45 -9.54 5.50
N THR A 223 -9.42 -8.78 5.09
CA THR A 223 -9.54 -7.33 4.95
C THR A 223 -9.57 -6.84 3.52
N VAL A 224 -8.81 -7.46 2.60
CA VAL A 224 -8.61 -6.90 1.25
C VAL A 224 -9.56 -7.49 0.22
N ASN A 225 -9.93 -6.67 -0.76
CA ASN A 225 -10.75 -7.06 -1.91
C ASN A 225 -9.98 -7.07 -3.24
N GLU A 226 -8.74 -6.58 -3.22
CA GLU A 226 -7.81 -6.60 -4.34
C GLU A 226 -6.40 -6.88 -3.83
N ILE A 227 -5.61 -7.64 -4.58
CA ILE A 227 -4.18 -7.87 -4.32
C ILE A 227 -3.37 -7.32 -5.50
N ILE A 228 -2.36 -6.54 -5.18
CA ILE A 228 -1.30 -6.14 -6.11
C ILE A 228 -0.04 -6.92 -5.76
N GLU A 229 0.41 -7.74 -6.68
CA GLU A 229 1.70 -8.41 -6.56
C GLU A 229 2.77 -7.62 -7.31
N ILE A 230 3.87 -7.31 -6.62
CA ILE A 230 5.10 -6.86 -7.25
C ILE A 230 5.93 -8.10 -7.57
N ASP A 231 6.23 -8.32 -8.85
CA ASP A 231 7.01 -9.45 -9.33
C ASP A 231 7.99 -8.94 -10.40
N GLN A 232 9.29 -8.98 -10.12
CA GLN A 232 10.36 -8.56 -11.02
C GLN A 232 10.15 -7.14 -11.61
N GLY A 233 9.74 -6.20 -10.77
CA GLY A 233 9.54 -4.79 -11.17
C GLY A 233 8.24 -4.49 -11.92
N THR A 234 7.38 -5.50 -12.10
CA THR A 234 6.04 -5.35 -12.70
C THR A 234 4.93 -5.53 -11.67
N LEU A 235 3.76 -4.95 -11.94
CA LEU A 235 2.57 -5.11 -11.11
C LEU A 235 1.60 -6.12 -11.74
N HIS A 236 1.15 -7.08 -10.96
CA HIS A 236 0.08 -7.99 -11.30
C HIS A 236 -1.10 -7.76 -10.36
N ILE A 237 -2.27 -7.47 -10.92
CA ILE A 237 -3.48 -7.13 -10.17
C ILE A 237 -4.41 -8.34 -10.15
N TYR A 238 -4.90 -8.69 -8.95
CA TYR A 238 -5.84 -9.78 -8.72
C TYR A 238 -7.05 -9.25 -7.96
N ASN A 239 -8.23 -9.24 -8.62
CA ASN A 239 -9.47 -8.77 -8.03
C ASN A 239 -10.05 -9.87 -7.13
N GLY A 240 -9.69 -9.86 -5.86
CA GLY A 240 -10.11 -10.83 -4.86
C GLY A 240 -9.24 -10.75 -3.60
N ASN A 241 -9.56 -11.62 -2.63
CA ASN A 241 -8.80 -11.73 -1.38
C ASN A 241 -7.50 -12.52 -1.56
N TYR A 242 -6.75 -12.71 -0.46
CA TYR A 242 -5.47 -13.41 -0.49
C TYR A 242 -5.59 -14.87 -0.96
N SER A 243 -6.62 -15.59 -0.55
CA SER A 243 -6.88 -16.97 -0.97
C SER A 243 -7.15 -17.08 -2.49
N TYR A 244 -7.86 -16.10 -3.06
CA TYR A 244 -8.08 -16.01 -4.51
C TYR A 244 -6.76 -15.73 -5.25
N PHE A 245 -5.97 -14.77 -4.76
CA PHE A 245 -4.65 -14.47 -5.30
C PHE A 245 -3.76 -15.70 -5.41
N VAL A 246 -3.66 -16.51 -4.33
CA VAL A 246 -2.80 -17.71 -4.31
C VAL A 246 -3.20 -18.67 -5.43
N LYS A 247 -4.51 -18.93 -5.63
CA LYS A 247 -5.02 -19.81 -6.68
C LYS A 247 -4.72 -19.29 -8.08
N GLU A 248 -4.96 -18.00 -8.31
CA GLU A 248 -4.73 -17.38 -9.61
C GLU A 248 -3.22 -17.26 -9.94
N LYS A 249 -2.39 -16.98 -8.95
CA LYS A 249 -0.93 -16.97 -9.11
C LYS A 249 -0.43 -18.36 -9.51
N GLU A 250 -0.87 -19.44 -8.82
CA GLU A 250 -0.51 -20.81 -9.20
C GLU A 250 -0.94 -21.12 -10.64
N ALA A 251 -2.17 -20.78 -11.01
CA ALA A 251 -2.67 -20.99 -12.36
C ALA A 251 -1.88 -20.17 -13.41
N ARG A 252 -1.47 -18.94 -13.10
CA ARG A 252 -0.61 -18.12 -13.96
C ARG A 252 0.74 -18.78 -14.19
N ILE A 253 1.40 -19.20 -13.12
CA ILE A 253 2.73 -19.85 -13.19
C ILE A 253 2.66 -21.15 -14.04
N ILE A 254 1.62 -21.95 -13.87
CA ILE A 254 1.40 -23.17 -14.69
C ILE A 254 1.27 -22.81 -16.17
N ARG A 255 0.43 -21.83 -16.52
CA ARG A 255 0.25 -21.36 -17.92
C ARG A 255 1.56 -20.84 -18.53
N GLU A 256 2.32 -20.05 -17.78
CA GLU A 256 3.61 -19.54 -18.22
C GLU A 256 4.63 -20.67 -18.43
N PHE A 257 4.64 -21.65 -17.55
CA PHE A 257 5.53 -22.82 -17.68
C PHE A 257 5.17 -23.69 -18.89
N GLU A 258 3.90 -23.92 -19.16
CA GLU A 258 3.43 -24.64 -20.34
C GLU A 258 3.79 -23.88 -21.63
N ALA A 259 3.60 -22.57 -21.65
CA ALA A 259 3.99 -21.71 -22.78
C ALA A 259 5.50 -21.78 -23.02
N TYR A 260 6.31 -21.69 -21.96
CA TYR A 260 7.76 -21.85 -22.03
C TYR A 260 8.15 -23.20 -22.60
N GLN A 261 7.60 -24.32 -22.07
CA GLN A 261 7.90 -25.68 -22.57
C GLN A 261 7.52 -25.84 -24.04
N THR A 262 6.36 -25.32 -24.44
CA THR A 262 5.89 -25.38 -25.82
C THR A 262 6.82 -24.61 -26.74
N GLN A 263 7.25 -23.42 -26.34
CA GLN A 263 8.21 -22.62 -27.09
C GLN A 263 9.58 -23.34 -27.22
N GLN A 264 10.10 -23.92 -26.12
CA GLN A 264 11.36 -24.65 -26.13
C GLN A 264 11.33 -25.87 -27.07
N LYS A 265 10.23 -26.64 -27.06
CA LYS A 265 10.02 -27.76 -28.00
C LYS A 265 10.02 -27.27 -29.46
N ARG A 266 9.39 -26.12 -29.74
CA ARG A 266 9.36 -25.51 -31.07
C ARG A 266 10.73 -25.04 -31.52
N ILE A 267 11.49 -24.35 -30.64
CA ILE A 267 12.86 -23.89 -30.90
C ILE A 267 13.75 -25.08 -31.23
N LYS A 268 13.76 -26.12 -30.38
CA LYS A 268 14.55 -27.33 -30.59
C LYS A 268 14.24 -28.02 -31.94
N LYS A 269 12.95 -28.16 -32.28
CA LYS A 269 12.54 -28.73 -33.56
C LYS A 269 13.00 -27.91 -34.77
N MET A 270 12.99 -26.56 -34.64
CA MET A 270 13.50 -25.69 -35.70
C MET A 270 15.02 -25.81 -35.85
N GLU A 271 15.77 -25.86 -34.76
CA GLU A 271 17.23 -26.05 -34.74
C GLU A 271 17.62 -27.39 -35.38
N GLU A 272 16.94 -28.48 -35.02
CA GLU A 272 17.14 -29.78 -35.63
C GLU A 272 16.85 -29.79 -37.14
N SER A 273 15.76 -29.13 -37.55
CA SER A 273 15.40 -29.01 -38.98
C SER A 273 16.43 -28.20 -39.76
N ILE A 274 16.93 -27.10 -39.20
CA ILE A 274 18.00 -26.28 -39.80
C ILE A 274 19.27 -27.13 -39.95
N LYS A 275 19.66 -27.87 -38.95
CA LYS A 275 20.83 -28.78 -38.98
C LYS A 275 20.71 -29.83 -40.07
N GLN A 276 19.53 -30.49 -40.17
CA GLN A 276 19.26 -31.49 -41.21
C GLN A 276 19.30 -30.87 -42.63
N LEU A 277 18.65 -29.73 -42.83
CA LEU A 277 18.67 -29.03 -44.14
C LEU A 277 20.09 -28.67 -44.58
N ARG A 278 20.92 -28.19 -43.68
CA ARG A 278 22.33 -27.90 -43.94
C ARG A 278 23.12 -29.15 -44.29
N LEU A 279 22.93 -30.25 -43.56
CA LEU A 279 23.58 -31.52 -43.83
C LEU A 279 23.20 -32.04 -45.23
N TRP A 280 21.92 -32.10 -45.54
CA TRP A 280 21.46 -32.57 -46.86
C TRP A 280 21.92 -31.64 -48.01
N ALA A 281 21.94 -30.33 -47.77
CA ALA A 281 22.42 -29.39 -48.77
C ALA A 281 23.92 -29.58 -49.10
N SER A 282 24.75 -29.94 -48.11
CA SER A 282 26.15 -30.20 -48.29
C SER A 282 26.46 -31.56 -48.94
N GLN A 283 25.63 -32.58 -48.68
CA GLN A 283 25.81 -33.95 -49.20
C GLN A 283 25.29 -34.09 -50.66
N ALA A 284 24.46 -33.23 -51.15
CA ALA A 284 23.98 -33.22 -52.53
C ALA A 284 25.12 -32.90 -53.53
N LYS A 285 25.14 -33.61 -54.66
CA LYS A 285 26.14 -33.39 -55.74
C LYS A 285 25.39 -32.98 -57.02
N PRO A 286 25.48 -31.74 -57.47
CA PRO A 286 26.12 -30.57 -56.83
C PRO A 286 25.39 -30.08 -55.56
N PRO A 287 26.04 -29.27 -54.67
CA PRO A 287 25.43 -28.75 -53.44
C PRO A 287 24.10 -28.03 -53.71
N ASN A 288 23.08 -28.30 -52.90
CA ASN A 288 21.72 -27.79 -53.15
C ASN A 288 21.53 -26.38 -52.54
N ALA A 289 21.67 -25.35 -53.39
CA ALA A 289 21.54 -23.93 -53.00
C ALA A 289 20.11 -23.59 -52.45
N ALA A 290 19.09 -24.28 -52.93
CA ALA A 290 17.71 -24.01 -52.46
C ALA A 290 17.54 -24.48 -50.99
N MET A 291 18.14 -25.61 -50.59
CA MET A 291 18.10 -26.09 -49.18
C MET A 291 18.88 -25.17 -48.26
N TYR A 292 20.02 -24.62 -48.71
CA TYR A 292 20.76 -23.60 -47.95
C TYR A 292 19.92 -22.33 -47.76
N LYS A 293 19.25 -21.86 -48.80
CA LYS A 293 18.38 -20.69 -48.73
C LYS A 293 17.22 -20.90 -47.75
N ARG A 294 16.64 -22.13 -47.74
CA ARG A 294 15.57 -22.52 -46.78
C ARG A 294 16.07 -22.58 -45.37
N ALA A 295 17.24 -23.18 -45.12
CA ALA A 295 17.86 -23.20 -43.79
C ALA A 295 18.11 -21.80 -43.25
N LYS A 296 18.68 -20.89 -44.08
CA LYS A 296 18.93 -19.49 -43.73
C LYS A 296 17.63 -18.71 -43.43
N SER A 297 16.54 -19.00 -44.17
CA SER A 297 15.24 -18.41 -43.87
C SER A 297 14.67 -18.85 -42.52
N MET A 298 14.83 -20.16 -42.19
CA MET A 298 14.41 -20.70 -40.88
C MET A 298 15.25 -20.13 -39.74
N GLU A 299 16.56 -19.92 -39.92
CA GLU A 299 17.41 -19.23 -38.92
C GLU A 299 16.94 -17.84 -38.64
N LYS A 300 16.69 -17.04 -39.69
CA LYS A 300 16.11 -15.70 -39.51
C LYS A 300 14.76 -15.72 -38.81
N ALA A 301 13.95 -16.74 -39.01
CA ALA A 301 12.67 -16.91 -38.30
C ALA A 301 12.90 -17.29 -36.83
N LEU A 302 13.91 -18.12 -36.54
CA LEU A 302 14.31 -18.48 -35.16
C LEU A 302 14.82 -17.26 -34.39
N ASP A 303 15.68 -16.42 -35.00
CA ASP A 303 16.23 -15.21 -34.39
C ASP A 303 15.15 -14.17 -34.06
N ARG A 304 14.03 -14.19 -34.80
CA ARG A 304 12.90 -13.29 -34.55
C ARG A 304 11.94 -13.77 -33.45
N ILE A 305 12.11 -15.00 -32.96
CA ILE A 305 11.28 -15.51 -31.86
C ILE A 305 11.63 -14.75 -30.59
N LYS A 306 10.68 -13.97 -30.06
CA LYS A 306 10.79 -13.39 -28.74
C LYS A 306 10.78 -14.53 -27.73
N ARG A 307 11.90 -14.76 -27.03
CA ARG A 307 12.03 -15.86 -26.07
C ARG A 307 11.20 -15.56 -24.82
N VAL A 308 10.42 -16.54 -24.38
CA VAL A 308 9.74 -16.52 -23.09
C VAL A 308 10.74 -16.88 -22.02
N GLU A 309 10.82 -16.08 -20.97
CA GLU A 309 11.68 -16.36 -19.84
C GLU A 309 11.19 -17.60 -19.07
N LYS A 310 12.12 -18.30 -18.46
CA LYS A 310 11.76 -19.47 -17.63
C LYS A 310 11.10 -18.97 -16.34
N PRO A 311 9.84 -19.35 -16.04
CA PRO A 311 9.21 -18.98 -14.79
C PRO A 311 10.04 -19.46 -13.58
N ILE A 312 10.20 -18.58 -12.59
CA ILE A 312 10.87 -18.92 -11.34
C ILE A 312 9.86 -19.63 -10.45
N LEU A 313 10.07 -20.94 -10.26
CA LEU A 313 9.27 -21.70 -9.30
C LEU A 313 9.76 -21.34 -7.88
N GLU A 314 8.88 -20.75 -7.08
CA GLU A 314 9.15 -20.57 -5.65
C GLU A 314 9.20 -21.97 -4.98
N ASN A 315 10.31 -22.31 -4.35
CA ASN A 315 10.34 -23.45 -3.45
C ASN A 315 9.40 -23.15 -2.27
N LYS A 316 8.42 -24.03 -2.07
CA LYS A 316 7.46 -23.97 -0.96
C LYS A 316 8.15 -23.99 0.39
#